data_77b7703da7d484daab572e192c984b8c
#
_entry.id   77b7703da7d484daab572e192c984b8c
#
_cell.length_a   1.000
_cell.length_b   1.000
_cell.length_c   1.000
_cell.angle_alpha   90.00
_cell.angle_beta   90.00
_cell.angle_gamma   90.00
#
_symmetry.space_group_name_H-M   'P 1'
#
loop_
_entity.id
_entity.type
_entity.pdbx_description
1 polymer ?
#
loop_
_entity_poly.entity_id
_entity_poly.type
_entity_poly.pdbx_seq_one_letter_code
_entity_poly.pdbx_strand_id
1 'polypeptide(L)'
;MIKNKNIYRKEETLMAQLWGGRFTKETDQLVYNFNASISFDQKFYKQDIRGSIAHVTMLASVGVLTEEERDQIIDGLKGISKDIQTGAVEITSEYEDIHSFVEANLIDRIGDVGKKLHTGRSRNDQVALDMKLYTRDEIVDI
;
A
#
# COMPACT_ATOMS: atom_id res chain seq x y z
N MET A 1 -20.01 -39.74 15.24
CA MET A 1 -19.53 -38.66 16.13
C MET A 1 -18.11 -38.30 15.70
N ILE A 2 -17.97 -37.46 14.69
CA ILE A 2 -16.70 -37.11 14.07
C ILE A 2 -16.36 -35.67 14.49
N LYS A 3 -15.33 -35.56 15.33
CA LYS A 3 -14.82 -34.24 15.79
C LYS A 3 -14.02 -33.59 14.67
N ASN A 4 -14.60 -32.58 14.04
CA ASN A 4 -13.87 -31.64 13.17
C ASN A 4 -12.85 -30.88 14.02
N LYS A 5 -11.58 -31.22 13.87
CA LYS A 5 -10.47 -30.37 14.30
C LYS A 5 -10.18 -29.36 13.18
N ASN A 6 -10.81 -28.21 13.23
CA ASN A 6 -10.37 -27.04 12.49
C ASN A 6 -9.04 -26.57 13.09
N ILE A 7 -7.97 -27.00 12.47
CA ILE A 7 -6.63 -26.48 12.74
C ILE A 7 -6.54 -25.17 11.94
N TYR A 8 -6.91 -24.05 12.58
CA TYR A 8 -6.50 -22.75 12.10
C TYR A 8 -4.98 -22.68 12.27
N ARG A 9 -4.27 -22.94 11.19
CA ARG A 9 -2.87 -22.59 11.05
C ARG A 9 -2.84 -21.07 11.09
N LYS A 10 -2.46 -20.51 12.23
CA LYS A 10 -2.03 -19.14 12.36
C LYS A 10 -0.74 -19.06 11.54
N GLU A 11 -0.86 -18.72 10.27
CA GLU A 11 0.28 -18.24 9.51
C GLU A 11 0.67 -16.94 10.20
N GLU A 12 1.80 -16.97 10.87
CA GLU A 12 2.45 -15.77 11.35
C GLU A 12 2.59 -14.86 10.14
N THR A 13 1.82 -13.79 10.14
CA THR A 13 1.93 -12.73 9.14
C THR A 13 3.32 -12.15 9.35
N LEU A 14 4.28 -12.70 8.62
CA LEU A 14 5.62 -12.14 8.53
C LEU A 14 5.42 -10.72 8.02
N MET A 15 5.69 -9.74 8.89
CA MET A 15 5.61 -8.32 8.52
C MET A 15 6.33 -8.15 7.18
N ALA A 16 5.58 -7.84 6.14
CA ALA A 16 6.10 -7.78 4.79
C ALA A 16 7.02 -6.56 4.67
N GLN A 17 8.29 -6.77 4.98
CA GLN A 17 9.34 -5.82 4.64
C GLN A 17 9.58 -5.94 3.13
N LEU A 18 9.01 -5.01 2.38
CA LEU A 18 9.12 -4.97 0.91
C LEU A 18 10.58 -4.83 0.42
N TRP A 19 11.54 -4.55 1.29
CA TRP A 19 12.95 -4.31 0.98
C TRP A 19 13.96 -5.19 1.75
N GLY A 20 13.49 -6.29 2.38
CA GLY A 20 14.30 -7.18 3.24
C GLY A 20 15.24 -8.17 2.53
N GLY A 21 15.40 -8.15 1.22
CA GLY A 21 15.96 -9.22 0.38
C GLY A 21 17.35 -9.82 0.75
N ARG A 22 18.13 -9.21 1.65
CA ARG A 22 19.42 -9.75 2.17
C ARG A 22 19.44 -9.98 3.68
N PHE A 23 18.43 -9.51 4.39
CA PHE A 23 18.37 -9.59 5.84
C PHE A 23 17.45 -10.73 6.26
N THR A 24 18.02 -11.70 6.98
CA THR A 24 17.28 -12.86 7.54
C THR A 24 16.94 -12.66 9.02
N LYS A 25 17.38 -11.55 9.61
CA LYS A 25 17.15 -11.20 11.02
C LYS A 25 15.93 -10.29 11.10
N GLU A 26 15.01 -10.61 12.00
CA GLU A 26 13.89 -9.72 12.33
C GLU A 26 14.43 -8.34 12.77
N THR A 27 13.78 -7.28 12.29
CA THR A 27 14.11 -5.93 12.71
C THR A 27 13.73 -5.77 14.18
N ASP A 28 14.61 -5.18 14.99
CA ASP A 28 14.31 -4.83 16.37
C ASP A 28 13.06 -3.94 16.42
N GLN A 29 12.11 -4.26 17.32
CA GLN A 29 10.84 -3.55 17.45
C GLN A 29 11.05 -2.04 17.72
N LEU A 30 12.11 -1.67 18.43
CA LEU A 30 12.45 -0.28 18.69
C LEU A 30 12.82 0.45 17.39
N VAL A 31 13.61 -0.19 16.54
CA VAL A 31 14.02 0.34 15.22
C VAL A 31 12.81 0.45 14.30
N TYR A 32 11.94 -0.57 14.27
CA TYR A 32 10.70 -0.54 13.52
C TYR A 32 9.82 0.65 13.94
N ASN A 33 9.56 0.79 15.23
CA ASN A 33 8.73 1.87 15.77
C ASN A 33 9.32 3.27 15.52
N PHE A 34 10.66 3.37 15.52
CA PHE A 34 11.34 4.63 15.22
C PHE A 34 11.20 5.05 13.77
N ASN A 35 11.21 4.07 12.84
CA ASN A 35 11.09 4.34 11.41
C ASN A 35 9.63 4.46 10.95
N ALA A 36 8.68 3.86 11.67
CA ALA A 36 7.28 3.84 11.26
C ALA A 36 6.66 5.24 11.21
N SER A 37 6.04 5.59 10.09
CA SER A 37 5.34 6.84 9.84
C SER A 37 3.83 6.71 9.76
N ILE A 38 3.29 5.49 9.77
CA ILE A 38 1.86 5.20 9.57
C ILE A 38 0.94 6.01 10.50
N SER A 39 1.40 6.32 11.73
CA SER A 39 0.61 7.06 12.71
C SER A 39 0.24 8.48 12.27
N PHE A 40 1.04 9.09 11.39
CA PHE A 40 0.81 10.45 10.89
C PHE A 40 0.61 10.51 9.38
N ASP A 41 1.16 9.60 8.58
CA ASP A 41 1.04 9.61 7.12
C ASP A 41 -0.26 8.98 6.61
N GLN A 42 -0.97 8.18 7.43
CA GLN A 42 -2.27 7.60 7.08
C GLN A 42 -3.30 8.63 6.58
N LYS A 43 -3.19 9.89 7.00
CA LYS A 43 -4.12 10.95 6.62
C LYS A 43 -4.08 11.31 5.13
N PHE A 44 -2.98 11.03 4.42
CA PHE A 44 -2.89 11.30 2.98
C PHE A 44 -3.02 10.05 2.10
N TYR A 45 -3.68 8.99 2.59
CA TYR A 45 -3.96 7.80 1.77
C TYR A 45 -4.66 8.12 0.44
N LYS A 46 -5.53 9.17 0.43
CA LYS A 46 -6.20 9.60 -0.81
C LYS A 46 -5.23 10.16 -1.84
N GLN A 47 -4.24 10.91 -1.37
CA GLN A 47 -3.21 11.49 -2.22
C GLN A 47 -2.27 10.41 -2.76
N ASP A 48 -1.88 9.44 -1.94
CA ASP A 48 -1.10 8.29 -2.37
C ASP A 48 -1.82 7.49 -3.45
N ILE A 49 -3.10 7.16 -3.25
CA ILE A 49 -3.91 6.46 -4.25
C ILE A 49 -4.04 7.29 -5.53
N ARG A 50 -4.26 8.61 -5.44
CA ARG A 50 -4.34 9.50 -6.61
C ARG A 50 -3.02 9.53 -7.38
N GLY A 51 -1.90 9.66 -6.69
CA GLY A 51 -0.56 9.61 -7.27
C GLY A 51 -0.25 8.28 -7.94
N SER A 52 -0.64 7.18 -7.29
CA SER A 52 -0.47 5.81 -7.77
C SER A 52 -1.29 5.54 -9.04
N ILE A 53 -2.53 6.02 -9.12
CA ILE A 53 -3.36 5.94 -10.33
C ILE A 53 -2.69 6.69 -11.50
N ALA A 54 -2.18 7.89 -11.27
CA ALA A 54 -1.47 8.65 -12.30
C ALA A 54 -0.19 7.92 -12.76
N HIS A 55 0.54 7.31 -11.82
CA HIS A 55 1.77 6.56 -12.11
C HIS A 55 1.50 5.34 -13.00
N VAL A 56 0.52 4.50 -12.67
CA VAL A 56 0.21 3.31 -13.50
C VAL A 56 -0.38 3.69 -14.85
N THR A 57 -1.11 4.80 -14.93
CA THR A 57 -1.59 5.35 -16.21
C THR A 57 -0.41 5.72 -17.10
N MET A 58 0.60 6.37 -16.54
CA MET A 58 1.84 6.71 -17.25
C MET A 58 2.59 5.43 -17.66
N LEU A 59 2.75 4.44 -16.79
CA LEU A 59 3.43 3.19 -17.11
C LEU A 59 2.77 2.45 -18.28
N ALA A 60 1.45 2.44 -18.35
CA ALA A 60 0.73 1.87 -19.48
C ALA A 60 0.94 2.68 -20.77
N SER A 61 0.93 4.01 -20.68
CA SER A 61 1.14 4.88 -21.86
C SER A 61 2.51 4.73 -22.53
N VAL A 62 3.51 4.26 -21.76
CA VAL A 62 4.87 3.98 -22.27
C VAL A 62 5.13 2.48 -22.52
N GLY A 63 4.09 1.64 -22.42
CA GLY A 63 4.17 0.22 -22.74
C GLY A 63 4.85 -0.66 -21.70
N VAL A 64 5.03 -0.17 -20.45
CA VAL A 64 5.57 -0.95 -19.33
C VAL A 64 4.49 -1.86 -18.71
N LEU A 65 3.25 -1.39 -18.67
CA LEU A 65 2.07 -2.16 -18.31
C LEU A 65 1.16 -2.34 -19.52
N THR A 66 0.38 -3.43 -19.52
CA THR A 66 -0.74 -3.53 -20.46
C THR A 66 -1.91 -2.65 -19.99
N GLU A 67 -2.87 -2.40 -20.86
CA GLU A 67 -4.10 -1.67 -20.53
C GLU A 67 -4.91 -2.42 -19.46
N GLU A 68 -4.97 -3.74 -19.56
CA GLU A 68 -5.68 -4.61 -18.63
C GLU A 68 -5.03 -4.58 -17.22
N GLU A 69 -3.70 -4.61 -17.15
CA GLU A 69 -2.96 -4.52 -15.89
C GLU A 69 -3.17 -3.16 -15.22
N ARG A 70 -3.11 -2.07 -16.01
CA ARG A 70 -3.44 -0.72 -15.53
C ARG A 70 -4.83 -0.67 -14.93
N ASP A 71 -5.83 -1.18 -15.65
CA ASP A 71 -7.22 -1.11 -15.21
C ASP A 71 -7.46 -1.94 -13.95
N GLN A 72 -6.88 -3.12 -13.85
CA GLN A 72 -6.91 -3.94 -12.63
C GLN A 72 -6.32 -3.20 -11.43
N ILE A 73 -5.16 -2.56 -11.60
CA ILE A 73 -4.51 -1.80 -10.52
C ILE A 73 -5.39 -0.60 -10.12
N ILE A 74 -5.91 0.16 -11.09
CA ILE A 74 -6.76 1.32 -10.81
C ILE A 74 -8.03 0.92 -10.07
N ASP A 75 -8.69 -0.16 -10.47
CA ASP A 75 -9.91 -0.63 -9.82
C ASP A 75 -9.62 -1.16 -8.40
N GLY A 76 -8.49 -1.85 -8.22
CA GLY A 76 -8.00 -2.27 -6.90
C GLY A 76 -7.78 -1.08 -5.97
N LEU A 77 -7.06 -0.04 -6.43
CA LEU A 77 -6.79 1.18 -5.68
C LEU A 77 -8.06 1.95 -5.30
N LYS A 78 -9.01 2.08 -6.24
CA LYS A 78 -10.32 2.71 -5.97
C LYS A 78 -11.12 1.91 -4.94
N GLY A 79 -11.07 0.58 -5.02
CA GLY A 79 -11.69 -0.31 -4.04
C GLY A 79 -11.11 -0.09 -2.64
N ILE A 80 -9.78 -0.04 -2.50
CA ILE A 80 -9.10 0.23 -1.22
C ILE A 80 -9.54 1.59 -0.66
N SER A 81 -9.53 2.64 -1.48
CA SER A 81 -9.99 3.97 -1.07
C SER A 81 -11.42 3.95 -0.52
N LYS A 82 -12.32 3.24 -1.20
CA LYS A 82 -13.70 3.08 -0.76
C LYS A 82 -13.81 2.33 0.57
N ASP A 83 -13.05 1.25 0.71
CA ASP A 83 -13.11 0.41 1.92
C ASP A 83 -12.59 1.17 3.15
N ILE A 84 -11.53 1.98 3.00
CA ILE A 84 -11.05 2.87 4.07
C ILE A 84 -12.13 3.92 4.42
N GLN A 85 -12.74 4.56 3.41
CA GLN A 85 -13.79 5.57 3.63
C GLN A 85 -15.01 5.03 4.34
N THR A 86 -15.38 3.78 4.08
CA THR A 86 -16.56 3.14 4.69
C THR A 86 -16.24 2.46 6.03
N GLY A 87 -14.96 2.41 6.42
CA GLY A 87 -14.52 1.69 7.61
C GLY A 87 -14.53 0.16 7.45
N ALA A 88 -14.64 -0.35 6.20
CA ALA A 88 -14.55 -1.78 5.91
C ALA A 88 -13.11 -2.31 6.07
N VAL A 89 -12.13 -1.44 5.87
CA VAL A 89 -10.72 -1.70 6.12
C VAL A 89 -10.17 -0.59 7.02
N GLU A 90 -9.54 -0.99 8.12
CA GLU A 90 -8.91 -0.09 9.08
C GLU A 90 -7.40 -0.03 8.81
N ILE A 91 -6.84 1.19 8.85
CA ILE A 91 -5.39 1.40 8.73
C ILE A 91 -4.76 1.06 10.08
N THR A 92 -3.91 0.05 10.13
CA THR A 92 -3.30 -0.46 11.36
C THR A 92 -1.82 -0.14 11.44
N SER A 93 -1.27 -0.15 12.66
CA SER A 93 0.16 0.04 12.94
C SER A 93 1.05 -1.17 12.58
N GLU A 94 0.49 -2.20 11.97
CA GLU A 94 1.25 -3.36 11.46
C GLU A 94 2.12 -3.02 10.25
N TYR A 95 1.83 -1.90 9.59
CA TYR A 95 2.57 -1.39 8.44
C TYR A 95 3.48 -0.22 8.84
N GLU A 96 4.63 -0.12 8.19
CA GLU A 96 5.60 0.94 8.44
C GLU A 96 5.06 2.31 8.01
N ASP A 97 4.42 2.37 6.84
CA ASP A 97 3.89 3.58 6.23
C ASP A 97 2.58 3.31 5.46
N ILE A 98 1.87 4.38 5.08
CA ILE A 98 0.61 4.28 4.33
C ILE A 98 0.81 3.64 2.95
N HIS A 99 1.97 3.82 2.36
CA HIS A 99 2.30 3.29 1.03
C HIS A 99 2.41 1.76 1.08
N SER A 100 3.08 1.22 2.10
CA SER A 100 3.19 -0.23 2.35
C SER A 100 1.82 -0.84 2.64
N PHE A 101 0.97 -0.13 3.39
CA PHE A 101 -0.40 -0.53 3.64
C PHE A 101 -1.20 -0.63 2.34
N VAL A 102 -1.18 0.41 1.49
CA VAL A 102 -1.92 0.44 0.22
C VAL A 102 -1.40 -0.65 -0.72
N GLU A 103 -0.08 -0.81 -0.85
CA GLU A 103 0.55 -1.82 -1.71
C GLU A 103 0.21 -3.24 -1.27
N ALA A 104 0.28 -3.56 0.03
CA ALA A 104 -0.07 -4.86 0.56
C ALA A 104 -1.55 -5.20 0.31
N ASN A 105 -2.48 -4.28 0.62
CA ASN A 105 -3.90 -4.47 0.35
C ASN A 105 -4.20 -4.60 -1.15
N LEU A 106 -3.44 -3.93 -2.02
CA LEU A 106 -3.56 -4.09 -3.46
C LEU A 106 -3.13 -5.48 -3.91
N ILE A 107 -1.98 -5.97 -3.42
CA ILE A 107 -1.46 -7.30 -3.74
C ILE A 107 -2.43 -8.38 -3.26
N ASP A 108 -2.98 -8.25 -2.05
CA ASP A 108 -3.97 -9.19 -1.52
C ASP A 108 -5.24 -9.25 -2.39
N ARG A 109 -5.62 -8.11 -2.98
CA ARG A 109 -6.84 -7.98 -3.80
C ARG A 109 -6.67 -8.49 -5.24
N ILE A 110 -5.55 -8.21 -5.90
CA ILE A 110 -5.34 -8.48 -7.33
C ILE A 110 -4.12 -9.35 -7.63
N GLY A 111 -3.43 -9.85 -6.60
CA GLY A 111 -2.28 -10.74 -6.75
C GLY A 111 -1.04 -10.06 -7.32
N ASP A 112 -0.24 -10.82 -8.08
CA ASP A 112 1.08 -10.38 -8.58
C ASP A 112 1.04 -9.13 -9.46
N VAL A 113 -0.07 -8.83 -10.10
CA VAL A 113 -0.25 -7.59 -10.87
C VAL A 113 -0.09 -6.36 -9.97
N GLY A 114 -0.53 -6.44 -8.70
CA GLY A 114 -0.38 -5.37 -7.71
C GLY A 114 1.06 -4.97 -7.44
N LYS A 115 2.00 -5.93 -7.52
CA LYS A 115 3.44 -5.67 -7.33
C LYS A 115 4.03 -4.74 -8.39
N LYS A 116 3.41 -4.66 -9.56
CA LYS A 116 3.86 -3.80 -10.66
C LYS A 116 3.65 -2.31 -10.41
N LEU A 117 2.83 -1.95 -9.41
CA LEU A 117 2.59 -0.56 -9.00
C LEU A 117 3.89 0.19 -8.69
N HIS A 118 4.88 -0.49 -8.10
CA HIS A 118 6.15 0.13 -7.68
C HIS A 118 7.21 0.22 -8.82
N THR A 119 6.88 -0.21 -10.03
CA THR A 119 7.81 -0.22 -11.16
C THR A 119 8.32 1.20 -11.48
N GLY A 120 9.66 1.36 -11.50
CA GLY A 120 10.31 2.64 -11.82
C GLY A 120 10.03 3.78 -10.83
N ARG A 121 9.65 3.47 -9.59
CA ARG A 121 9.29 4.41 -8.54
C ARG A 121 10.19 4.25 -7.32
N SER A 122 10.47 5.34 -6.63
CA SER A 122 11.11 5.36 -5.32
C SER A 122 10.11 5.80 -4.26
N ARG A 123 10.24 5.28 -3.03
CA ARG A 123 9.48 5.78 -1.89
C ARG A 123 9.64 7.30 -1.70
N ASN A 124 10.83 7.83 -1.98
CA ASN A 124 11.13 9.25 -1.84
C ASN A 124 10.31 10.14 -2.78
N ASP A 125 10.16 9.78 -4.07
CA ASP A 125 9.35 10.55 -5.01
C ASP A 125 7.85 10.41 -4.71
N GLN A 126 7.41 9.25 -4.23
CA GLN A 126 6.05 8.96 -3.79
C GLN A 126 5.66 9.88 -2.63
N VAL A 127 6.42 9.86 -1.54
CA VAL A 127 6.19 10.71 -0.36
C VAL A 127 6.20 12.20 -0.73
N ALA A 128 7.15 12.64 -1.56
CA ALA A 128 7.24 14.03 -1.99
C ALA A 128 6.01 14.47 -2.80
N LEU A 129 5.47 13.59 -3.66
CA LEU A 129 4.24 13.86 -4.40
C LEU A 129 3.04 13.96 -3.47
N ASP A 130 2.89 13.01 -2.55
CA ASP A 130 1.75 12.94 -1.64
C ASP A 130 1.69 14.16 -0.72
N MET A 131 2.83 14.57 -0.18
CA MET A 131 2.94 15.79 0.62
C MET A 131 2.54 17.04 -0.17
N LYS A 132 2.95 17.14 -1.45
CA LYS A 132 2.54 18.26 -2.32
C LYS A 132 1.03 18.24 -2.58
N LEU A 133 0.48 17.08 -2.88
CA LEU A 133 -0.96 16.92 -3.14
C LEU A 133 -1.77 17.22 -1.89
N TYR A 134 -1.36 16.67 -0.74
CA TYR A 134 -2.01 16.92 0.54
C TYR A 134 -1.99 18.41 0.90
N THR A 135 -0.83 19.06 0.82
CA THR A 135 -0.71 20.49 1.10
C THR A 135 -1.60 21.35 0.19
N ARG A 136 -1.70 21.00 -1.11
CA ARG A 136 -2.59 21.70 -2.05
C ARG A 136 -4.06 21.52 -1.69
N ASP A 137 -4.46 20.32 -1.31
CA ASP A 137 -5.83 20.04 -0.92
C ASP A 137 -6.18 20.83 0.37
N GLU A 138 -5.31 20.82 1.39
CA GLU A 138 -5.50 21.58 2.65
C GLU A 138 -5.57 23.10 2.43
N ILE A 139 -4.79 23.66 1.49
CA ILE A 139 -4.82 25.10 1.17
C ILE A 139 -6.16 25.51 0.55
N VAL A 140 -6.80 24.61 -0.21
CA VAL A 140 -8.10 24.90 -0.84
C VAL A 140 -9.23 24.91 0.18
N ASP A 141 -9.06 24.16 1.28
CA ASP A 141 -10.05 24.01 2.34
C ASP A 141 -9.99 25.13 3.41
N ILE A 142 -8.98 26.05 3.32
CA ILE A 142 -8.84 27.24 4.17
C ILE A 142 -9.55 28.44 3.55
#